data_a46e839c907ddef9fbdb9558bd6497a0
#
_entry.id   a46e839c907ddef9fbdb9558bd6497a0
#
_cell.length_a   1.000
_cell.length_b   1.000
_cell.length_c   1.000
_cell.angle_alpha   90.00
_cell.angle_beta   90.00
_cell.angle_gamma   90.00
#
_symmetry.space_group_name_H-M   'P 1'
#
loop_
_entity.id
_entity.type
_entity.pdbx_description
1 polymer ?
#
loop_
_entity_poly.entity_id
_entity_poly.type
_entity_poly.pdbx_seq_one_letter_code
_entity_poly.pdbx_strand_id
1 'polypeptide(L)'
;GGAVPIVGAEIRILDPQGSSVYELTTDESGETERVSLETMDRSLSLDPDYSGTPYTGYDVLVRAAGFNSLYISGVPIYEDETAIQPAELLPMQQTQRSPMVNEITIEKPAAASDIRRIQEKPEPELRVLRQVVIPDPITVHLGSPSSSAANVQVRFTDYIKNVASSEIYPTWPDASLRANIYAIITFALNRVFTEWYRSRGYSFDITSSTAYDQAYVHGRTIFESISRIVDEIFNQYVRRQGQNAPYFTSFCNGTTATCSGLSQWGTVSLAERGLTPLQILRNYYPNNIEIAETNAVTGVLSSYPGTPLRTGSRGLDVQVIQTWLNRIRRNYPAIPEITDEAGVFGDSTRAAVTKFQSVFNLT
;
A
#
# COMPACT_ATOMS: atom_id res chain seq x y z
N GLY A 1 5.26 -8.95 -12.35
CA GLY A 1 4.61 -8.54 -13.59
C GLY A 1 3.43 -7.67 -13.23
N GLY A 2 3.26 -6.52 -13.89
CA GLY A 2 2.09 -5.68 -13.67
C GLY A 2 0.83 -6.42 -14.15
N ALA A 3 -0.30 -6.21 -13.47
CA ALA A 3 -1.59 -6.66 -13.93
C ALA A 3 -1.88 -6.07 -15.31
N VAL A 4 -2.40 -6.89 -16.20
CA VAL A 4 -2.84 -6.45 -17.54
C VAL A 4 -4.34 -6.17 -17.47
N PRO A 5 -4.82 -4.97 -17.89
CA PRO A 5 -6.24 -4.67 -17.90
C PRO A 5 -7.02 -5.70 -18.73
N ILE A 6 -8.16 -6.14 -18.21
CA ILE A 6 -9.08 -7.01 -18.94
C ILE A 6 -10.24 -6.14 -19.45
N VAL A 7 -10.31 -5.95 -20.75
CA VAL A 7 -11.39 -5.21 -21.42
C VAL A 7 -12.59 -6.12 -21.58
N GLY A 8 -13.78 -5.59 -21.35
CA GLY A 8 -15.03 -6.32 -21.57
C GLY A 8 -15.31 -7.40 -20.51
N ALA A 9 -14.66 -7.33 -19.32
CA ALA A 9 -15.05 -8.18 -18.22
C ALA A 9 -16.45 -7.77 -17.72
N GLU A 10 -17.31 -8.77 -17.49
CA GLU A 10 -18.67 -8.58 -16.97
C GLU A 10 -18.64 -8.52 -15.45
N ILE A 11 -19.19 -7.47 -14.86
CA ILE A 11 -19.31 -7.28 -13.42
C ILE A 11 -20.78 -7.23 -13.06
N ARG A 12 -21.17 -8.06 -12.09
CA ARG A 12 -22.50 -8.01 -11.48
C ARG A 12 -22.38 -7.66 -10.02
N ILE A 13 -23.09 -6.61 -9.58
CA ILE A 13 -23.16 -6.20 -8.18
C ILE A 13 -24.49 -6.70 -7.62
N LEU A 14 -24.41 -7.41 -6.49
CA LEU A 14 -25.55 -7.98 -5.80
C LEU A 14 -25.75 -7.27 -4.47
N ASP A 15 -27.02 -6.97 -4.14
CA ASP A 15 -27.40 -6.42 -2.85
C ASP A 15 -27.28 -7.48 -1.72
N PRO A 16 -27.45 -7.10 -0.43
CA PRO A 16 -27.41 -8.06 0.69
C PRO A 16 -28.47 -9.17 0.63
N GLN A 17 -29.46 -9.03 -0.24
CA GLN A 17 -30.50 -10.04 -0.48
C GLN A 17 -30.17 -10.96 -1.66
N GLY A 18 -29.02 -10.72 -2.34
CA GLY A 18 -28.57 -11.48 -3.48
C GLY A 18 -29.22 -11.08 -4.81
N SER A 19 -29.94 -9.96 -4.86
CA SER A 19 -30.52 -9.43 -6.11
C SER A 19 -29.48 -8.62 -6.87
N SER A 20 -29.44 -8.78 -8.22
CA SER A 20 -28.57 -7.98 -9.08
C SER A 20 -29.07 -6.54 -9.13
N VAL A 21 -28.25 -5.60 -8.68
CA VAL A 21 -28.55 -4.16 -8.70
C VAL A 21 -27.84 -3.43 -9.83
N TYR A 22 -26.67 -3.92 -10.26
CA TYR A 22 -25.94 -3.40 -11.41
C TYR A 22 -25.31 -4.52 -12.22
N GLU A 23 -25.27 -4.33 -13.55
CA GLU A 23 -24.48 -5.09 -14.50
C GLU A 23 -23.60 -4.13 -15.30
N LEU A 24 -22.29 -4.26 -15.17
CA LEU A 24 -21.29 -3.34 -15.70
C LEU A 24 -20.30 -4.10 -16.58
N THR A 25 -19.52 -3.35 -17.36
CA THR A 25 -18.45 -3.92 -18.18
C THR A 25 -17.21 -3.04 -18.06
N THR A 26 -16.03 -3.67 -18.02
CA THR A 26 -14.77 -2.92 -17.96
C THR A 26 -14.40 -2.30 -19.31
N ASP A 27 -13.83 -1.09 -19.24
CA ASP A 27 -13.30 -0.34 -20.36
C ASP A 27 -11.86 -0.77 -20.77
N GLU A 28 -11.19 0.01 -21.63
CA GLU A 28 -9.83 -0.24 -22.11
C GLU A 28 -8.77 -0.19 -20.97
N SER A 29 -9.08 0.46 -19.86
CA SER A 29 -8.23 0.53 -18.66
C SER A 29 -8.50 -0.62 -17.67
N GLY A 30 -9.51 -1.46 -17.95
CA GLY A 30 -9.97 -2.51 -17.07
C GLY A 30 -10.80 -1.97 -15.89
N GLU A 31 -11.37 -0.78 -16.02
CA GLU A 31 -12.18 -0.12 -15.01
C GLU A 31 -13.66 -0.08 -15.44
N THR A 32 -14.57 -0.03 -14.48
CA THR A 32 -16.00 0.21 -14.71
C THR A 32 -16.34 1.69 -14.54
N GLU A 33 -17.47 2.11 -15.04
CA GLU A 33 -18.09 3.36 -14.59
C GLU A 33 -18.40 3.31 -13.09
N ARG A 34 -18.51 4.48 -12.46
CA ARG A 34 -18.91 4.62 -11.06
C ARG A 34 -20.42 4.52 -10.95
N VAL A 35 -20.89 3.78 -9.94
CA VAL A 35 -22.31 3.61 -9.62
C VAL A 35 -22.59 4.02 -8.19
N SER A 36 -23.82 4.46 -7.93
CA SER A 36 -24.28 4.81 -6.59
C SER A 36 -25.02 3.62 -5.97
N LEU A 37 -24.66 3.26 -4.75
CA LEU A 37 -25.25 2.17 -3.98
C LEU A 37 -25.85 2.71 -2.69
N GLU A 38 -27.00 2.18 -2.29
CA GLU A 38 -27.63 2.52 -1.01
C GLU A 38 -26.78 2.01 0.15
N THR A 39 -26.64 2.83 1.19
CA THR A 39 -25.85 2.46 2.36
C THR A 39 -26.42 3.07 3.65
N MET A 40 -25.79 2.73 4.75
CA MET A 40 -26.17 3.21 6.09
C MET A 40 -25.62 4.63 6.31
N ASP A 41 -26.28 5.36 7.23
CA ASP A 41 -25.89 6.71 7.64
C ASP A 41 -24.45 6.75 8.18
N ARG A 42 -23.71 7.75 7.76
CA ARG A 42 -22.29 7.97 8.10
C ARG A 42 -22.05 8.05 9.61
N SER A 43 -22.98 8.60 10.37
CA SER A 43 -22.86 8.77 11.82
C SER A 43 -22.62 7.44 12.55
N LEU A 44 -23.10 6.32 12.01
CA LEU A 44 -22.89 4.99 12.60
C LEU A 44 -21.42 4.57 12.59
N SER A 45 -20.65 5.00 11.61
CA SER A 45 -19.20 4.73 11.50
C SER A 45 -18.35 5.71 12.31
N LEU A 46 -18.95 6.72 12.91
CA LEU A 46 -18.33 7.68 13.82
C LEU A 46 -18.66 7.40 15.29
N ASP A 47 -19.54 6.46 15.56
CA ASP A 47 -19.96 6.06 16.91
C ASP A 47 -19.19 4.84 17.38
N PRO A 48 -18.28 5.00 18.38
CA PRO A 48 -17.48 3.87 18.91
C PRO A 48 -18.33 2.85 19.67
N ASP A 49 -19.54 3.23 20.13
CA ASP A 49 -20.45 2.37 20.89
C ASP A 49 -21.43 1.62 19.98
N TYR A 50 -21.44 1.92 18.67
CA TYR A 50 -22.31 1.23 17.71
C TYR A 50 -21.85 -0.22 17.51
N SER A 51 -22.65 -1.17 17.96
CA SER A 51 -22.32 -2.61 17.92
C SER A 51 -22.63 -3.29 16.59
N GLY A 52 -23.32 -2.60 15.67
CA GLY A 52 -23.67 -3.12 14.34
C GLY A 52 -22.53 -3.00 13.32
N THR A 53 -22.87 -3.27 12.06
CA THR A 53 -21.99 -3.01 10.91
C THR A 53 -22.35 -1.64 10.33
N PRO A 54 -21.46 -0.63 10.35
CA PRO A 54 -21.79 0.75 9.98
C PRO A 54 -21.66 0.99 8.46
N TYR A 55 -21.92 -0.02 7.66
CA TYR A 55 -21.89 0.02 6.19
C TYR A 55 -22.80 -1.05 5.62
N THR A 56 -23.17 -0.91 4.35
CA THR A 56 -23.87 -1.97 3.61
C THR A 56 -22.85 -2.81 2.85
N GLY A 57 -22.89 -4.13 3.03
CA GLY A 57 -22.05 -5.08 2.31
C GLY A 57 -22.71 -5.53 1.02
N TYR A 58 -22.05 -5.35 -0.12
CA TYR A 58 -22.48 -5.84 -1.42
C TYR A 58 -21.57 -6.99 -1.88
N ASP A 59 -22.11 -7.86 -2.74
CA ASP A 59 -21.32 -8.91 -3.37
C ASP A 59 -21.03 -8.54 -4.83
N VAL A 60 -19.85 -8.93 -5.30
CA VAL A 60 -19.40 -8.62 -6.67
C VAL A 60 -18.98 -9.91 -7.37
N LEU A 61 -19.61 -10.20 -8.51
CA LEU A 61 -19.25 -11.31 -9.39
C LEU A 61 -18.58 -10.75 -10.63
N VAL A 62 -17.36 -11.22 -10.91
CA VAL A 62 -16.56 -10.81 -12.08
C VAL A 62 -16.35 -12.00 -12.99
N ARG A 63 -16.60 -11.83 -14.29
CA ARG A 63 -16.43 -12.83 -15.34
C ARG A 63 -15.71 -12.24 -16.54
N ALA A 64 -14.82 -13.02 -17.14
CA ALA A 64 -14.20 -12.69 -18.42
C ALA A 64 -13.89 -13.94 -19.22
N ALA A 65 -13.96 -13.86 -20.55
CA ALA A 65 -13.66 -15.00 -21.43
C ALA A 65 -12.22 -15.49 -21.26
N GLY A 66 -12.04 -16.78 -21.06
CA GLY A 66 -10.72 -17.39 -20.84
C GLY A 66 -10.19 -17.33 -19.40
N PHE A 67 -10.96 -16.77 -18.48
CA PHE A 67 -10.60 -16.68 -17.06
C PHE A 67 -11.57 -17.43 -16.15
N ASN A 68 -11.10 -17.80 -14.98
CA ASN A 68 -11.94 -18.24 -13.88
C ASN A 68 -12.76 -17.06 -13.34
N SER A 69 -13.99 -17.31 -12.93
CA SER A 69 -14.83 -16.27 -12.30
C SER A 69 -14.29 -15.92 -10.92
N LEU A 70 -14.53 -14.67 -10.49
CA LEU A 70 -14.21 -14.20 -9.15
C LEU A 70 -15.49 -13.73 -8.46
N TYR A 71 -15.78 -14.27 -7.29
CA TYR A 71 -16.85 -13.83 -6.41
C TYR A 71 -16.25 -13.16 -5.17
N ILE A 72 -16.65 -11.92 -4.91
CA ILE A 72 -16.15 -11.13 -3.78
C ILE A 72 -17.38 -10.81 -2.91
N SER A 73 -17.38 -11.34 -1.69
CA SER A 73 -18.47 -11.14 -0.75
C SER A 73 -18.14 -10.06 0.28
N GLY A 74 -19.16 -9.26 0.63
CA GLY A 74 -19.07 -8.29 1.71
C GLY A 74 -18.31 -7.01 1.37
N VAL A 75 -18.27 -6.58 0.12
CA VAL A 75 -17.67 -5.29 -0.31
C VAL A 75 -18.36 -4.16 0.45
N PRO A 76 -17.64 -3.43 1.33
CA PRO A 76 -18.26 -2.43 2.20
C PRO A 76 -18.48 -1.12 1.47
N ILE A 77 -19.72 -0.62 1.53
CA ILE A 77 -20.09 0.69 0.99
C ILE A 77 -20.49 1.61 2.15
N TYR A 78 -19.80 2.75 2.22
CA TYR A 78 -20.05 3.80 3.21
C TYR A 78 -20.65 5.04 2.55
N GLU A 79 -21.44 5.80 3.31
CA GLU A 79 -22.03 7.05 2.83
C GLU A 79 -20.91 8.07 2.47
N ASP A 80 -21.08 8.71 1.33
CA ASP A 80 -20.16 9.71 0.75
C ASP A 80 -18.73 9.21 0.48
N GLU A 81 -18.51 7.88 0.41
CA GLU A 81 -17.21 7.30 0.13
C GLU A 81 -17.21 6.53 -1.20
N THR A 82 -16.16 6.73 -1.98
CA THR A 82 -15.93 5.91 -3.19
C THR A 82 -15.13 4.67 -2.84
N ALA A 83 -15.75 3.51 -3.00
CA ALA A 83 -15.10 2.21 -2.86
C ALA A 83 -14.52 1.76 -4.20
N ILE A 84 -13.24 1.36 -4.20
CA ILE A 84 -12.53 0.77 -5.34
C ILE A 84 -12.28 -0.69 -5.01
N GLN A 85 -12.94 -1.59 -5.77
CA GLN A 85 -12.78 -3.03 -5.58
C GLN A 85 -11.83 -3.60 -6.63
N PRO A 86 -10.57 -3.93 -6.27
CA PRO A 86 -9.68 -4.63 -7.19
C PRO A 86 -10.17 -6.07 -7.44
N ALA A 87 -10.05 -6.53 -8.68
CA ALA A 87 -10.39 -7.89 -9.07
C ALA A 87 -9.27 -8.48 -9.94
N GLU A 88 -8.61 -9.53 -9.43
CA GLU A 88 -7.59 -10.25 -10.18
C GLU A 88 -8.15 -11.60 -10.64
N LEU A 89 -8.28 -11.78 -11.95
CA LEU A 89 -8.79 -13.01 -12.55
C LEU A 89 -7.63 -13.94 -12.93
N LEU A 90 -7.74 -15.20 -12.53
CA LEU A 90 -6.80 -16.24 -12.91
C LEU A 90 -7.20 -16.87 -14.26
N PRO A 91 -6.27 -17.01 -15.22
CA PRO A 91 -6.56 -17.67 -16.48
C PRO A 91 -7.05 -19.11 -16.28
N MET A 92 -7.99 -19.56 -17.12
CA MET A 92 -8.38 -20.96 -17.16
C MET A 92 -7.20 -21.85 -17.59
N GLN A 93 -7.06 -23.01 -16.96
CA GLN A 93 -6.07 -23.99 -17.41
C GLN A 93 -6.52 -24.62 -18.74
N GLN A 94 -5.58 -24.99 -19.63
CA GLN A 94 -5.87 -25.56 -20.95
C GLN A 94 -6.73 -26.83 -20.92
N THR A 95 -6.68 -27.59 -19.81
CA THR A 95 -7.47 -28.81 -19.59
C THR A 95 -8.85 -28.55 -18.99
N GLN A 96 -9.15 -27.32 -18.62
CA GLN A 96 -10.37 -26.93 -17.92
C GLN A 96 -11.52 -26.73 -18.91
N ARG A 97 -12.66 -27.40 -18.69
CA ARG A 97 -13.83 -27.32 -19.57
C ARG A 97 -14.81 -26.20 -19.21
N SER A 98 -14.76 -25.70 -17.97
CA SER A 98 -15.63 -24.64 -17.46
C SER A 98 -14.86 -23.74 -16.49
N PRO A 99 -15.19 -22.44 -16.37
CA PRO A 99 -14.61 -21.56 -15.36
C PRO A 99 -14.88 -22.11 -13.96
N MET A 100 -13.87 -22.08 -13.11
CA MET A 100 -14.06 -22.22 -11.66
C MET A 100 -14.45 -20.86 -11.06
N VAL A 101 -15.03 -20.87 -9.88
CA VAL A 101 -15.30 -19.65 -9.12
C VAL A 101 -14.26 -19.55 -8.00
N ASN A 102 -13.46 -18.51 -8.04
CA ASN A 102 -12.60 -18.13 -6.92
C ASN A 102 -13.40 -17.21 -6.00
N GLU A 103 -13.23 -17.33 -4.69
CA GLU A 103 -13.98 -16.56 -3.72
C GLU A 103 -13.04 -15.75 -2.83
N ILE A 104 -13.40 -14.49 -2.58
CA ILE A 104 -12.77 -13.60 -1.62
C ILE A 104 -13.87 -13.08 -0.69
N THR A 105 -13.65 -13.13 0.61
CA THR A 105 -14.55 -12.54 1.62
C THR A 105 -13.87 -11.32 2.23
N ILE A 106 -14.56 -10.19 2.20
CA ILE A 106 -14.11 -8.95 2.83
C ILE A 106 -14.64 -8.90 4.25
N GLU A 107 -13.74 -9.03 5.22
CA GLU A 107 -14.08 -8.95 6.64
C GLU A 107 -14.22 -7.50 7.12
N LYS A 108 -14.83 -7.32 8.29
CA LYS A 108 -14.94 -6.02 8.98
C LYS A 108 -13.56 -5.42 9.22
N PRO A 109 -13.40 -4.08 9.20
CA PRO A 109 -12.16 -3.41 9.58
C PRO A 109 -11.72 -3.79 11.00
N ALA A 110 -10.41 -3.78 11.25
CA ALA A 110 -9.83 -4.16 12.54
C ALA A 110 -10.25 -3.23 13.68
N ALA A 111 -10.60 -1.96 13.38
CA ALA A 111 -11.19 -1.03 14.36
C ALA A 111 -12.54 -1.53 14.94
N ALA A 112 -13.24 -2.42 14.22
CA ALA A 112 -14.49 -3.05 14.67
C ALA A 112 -14.31 -4.36 15.44
N SER A 113 -13.08 -4.82 15.67
CA SER A 113 -12.82 -6.16 16.20
C SER A 113 -11.89 -6.19 17.42
N ASP A 114 -12.14 -7.18 18.31
CA ASP A 114 -11.38 -7.42 19.53
C ASP A 114 -10.06 -8.17 19.29
N ILE A 115 -9.22 -7.69 18.39
CA ILE A 115 -7.99 -8.40 18.06
C ILE A 115 -6.90 -8.04 19.07
N ARG A 116 -6.47 -9.03 19.86
CA ARG A 116 -5.27 -8.89 20.72
C ARG A 116 -4.02 -8.85 19.84
N ARG A 117 -3.33 -7.71 19.83
CA ARG A 117 -2.08 -7.51 19.10
C ARG A 117 -0.89 -7.87 19.98
N ILE A 118 -0.01 -8.72 19.49
CA ILE A 118 1.25 -9.11 20.15
C ILE A 118 2.40 -8.16 19.74
N GLN A 119 2.22 -7.34 18.78
CA GLN A 119 3.15 -6.35 18.19
C GLN A 119 4.47 -6.17 18.96
N GLU A 120 5.38 -7.13 18.83
CA GLU A 120 6.65 -7.12 19.53
C GLU A 120 7.53 -5.96 19.03
N LYS A 121 8.03 -5.19 19.99
CA LYS A 121 8.97 -4.10 19.69
C LYS A 121 10.34 -4.70 19.34
N PRO A 122 11.02 -4.20 18.28
CA PRO A 122 12.37 -4.59 17.96
C PRO A 122 13.34 -4.31 19.11
N GLU A 123 14.22 -5.27 19.39
CA GLU A 123 15.31 -5.11 20.33
C GLU A 123 16.42 -4.22 19.73
N PRO A 124 17.17 -3.45 20.55
CA PRO A 124 18.18 -2.52 20.07
C PRO A 124 19.35 -3.16 19.29
N GLU A 125 19.56 -4.47 19.48
CA GLU A 125 20.70 -5.20 18.88
C GLU A 125 20.44 -5.81 17.52
N LEU A 126 19.22 -5.65 16.97
CA LEU A 126 18.89 -6.18 15.65
C LEU A 126 19.63 -5.42 14.53
N ARG A 127 19.95 -6.14 13.45
CA ARG A 127 20.42 -5.53 12.21
C ARG A 127 19.49 -4.39 11.83
N VAL A 128 20.06 -3.23 11.55
CA VAL A 128 19.33 -2.07 11.09
C VAL A 128 19.93 -1.59 9.77
N LEU A 129 19.08 -1.18 8.85
CA LEU A 129 19.51 -0.52 7.64
C LEU A 129 20.19 0.82 7.99
N ARG A 130 21.13 1.28 7.13
CA ARG A 130 21.82 2.57 7.36
C ARG A 130 20.91 3.78 7.17
N GLN A 131 19.85 3.61 6.38
CA GLN A 131 18.85 4.63 6.08
C GLN A 131 17.47 4.00 5.95
N VAL A 132 16.43 4.80 6.13
CA VAL A 132 15.05 4.37 5.89
C VAL A 132 14.82 4.31 4.39
N VAL A 133 14.34 3.15 3.92
CA VAL A 133 14.08 2.88 2.50
C VAL A 133 12.64 2.43 2.35
N ILE A 134 11.93 2.97 1.38
CA ILE A 134 10.62 2.48 0.97
C ILE A 134 10.81 1.12 0.28
N PRO A 135 10.24 0.04 0.80
CA PRO A 135 10.31 -1.27 0.15
C PRO A 135 9.32 -1.32 -1.02
N ASP A 136 9.80 -1.29 -2.26
CA ASP A 136 8.92 -1.40 -3.42
C ASP A 136 9.48 -2.42 -4.42
N PRO A 137 8.90 -3.65 -4.46
CA PRO A 137 7.75 -4.11 -3.66
C PRO A 137 8.09 -4.51 -2.22
N ILE A 138 7.09 -4.44 -1.32
CA ILE A 138 7.13 -5.07 0.00
C ILE A 138 6.64 -6.53 -0.12
N THR A 139 7.30 -7.46 0.58
CA THR A 139 6.90 -8.87 0.60
C THR A 139 6.05 -9.15 1.84
N VAL A 140 4.78 -9.50 1.64
CA VAL A 140 3.81 -9.80 2.69
C VAL A 140 3.57 -11.31 2.80
N HIS A 141 3.73 -11.86 3.99
CA HIS A 141 3.36 -13.25 4.29
C HIS A 141 1.87 -13.31 4.69
N LEU A 142 1.07 -14.11 3.97
CA LEU A 142 -0.39 -14.18 4.15
C LEU A 142 -0.81 -15.06 5.35
N GLY A 143 -0.24 -14.81 6.52
CA GLY A 143 -0.55 -15.58 7.73
C GLY A 143 0.30 -15.19 8.93
N SER A 144 0.30 -16.03 9.98
CA SER A 144 1.23 -15.89 11.10
C SER A 144 2.66 -16.24 10.67
N PRO A 145 3.72 -15.73 11.34
CA PRO A 145 5.11 -15.88 10.87
C PRO A 145 5.56 -17.32 10.60
N SER A 146 5.04 -18.28 11.37
CA SER A 146 5.40 -19.69 11.28
C SER A 146 4.43 -20.51 10.41
N SER A 147 3.41 -19.91 9.82
CA SER A 147 2.46 -20.62 8.97
C SER A 147 3.07 -20.98 7.61
N SER A 148 2.48 -21.96 6.92
CA SER A 148 2.84 -22.33 5.55
C SER A 148 2.14 -21.49 4.47
N ALA A 149 1.68 -20.28 4.82
CA ALA A 149 0.98 -19.39 3.92
C ALA A 149 1.89 -18.84 2.82
N ALA A 150 1.29 -18.35 1.73
CA ALA A 150 2.02 -17.76 0.62
C ALA A 150 2.62 -16.40 0.96
N ASN A 151 3.71 -16.05 0.27
CA ASN A 151 4.25 -14.70 0.24
C ASN A 151 3.78 -14.00 -1.04
N VAL A 152 3.29 -12.77 -0.91
CA VAL A 152 2.92 -11.92 -2.04
C VAL A 152 3.79 -10.68 -2.07
N GLN A 153 4.12 -10.22 -3.28
CA GLN A 153 4.83 -8.96 -3.50
C GLN A 153 3.84 -7.89 -3.92
N VAL A 154 3.82 -6.79 -3.20
CA VAL A 154 2.86 -5.70 -3.38
C VAL A 154 3.63 -4.38 -3.43
N ARG A 155 3.20 -3.43 -4.26
CA ARG A 155 3.75 -2.07 -4.21
C ARG A 155 3.52 -1.48 -2.82
N PHE A 156 4.47 -0.74 -2.32
CA PHE A 156 4.38 -0.20 -0.95
C PHE A 156 3.13 0.66 -0.74
N THR A 157 2.82 1.53 -1.70
CA THR A 157 1.59 2.36 -1.65
C THR A 157 0.33 1.50 -1.60
N ASP A 158 0.24 0.44 -2.41
CA ASP A 158 -0.92 -0.45 -2.45
C ASP A 158 -1.04 -1.25 -1.15
N TYR A 159 0.09 -1.65 -0.56
CA TYR A 159 0.12 -2.26 0.77
C TYR A 159 -0.46 -1.32 1.84
N ILE A 160 -0.01 -0.06 1.89
CA ILE A 160 -0.50 0.91 2.88
C ILE A 160 -1.99 1.24 2.66
N LYS A 161 -2.45 1.41 1.41
CA LYS A 161 -3.87 1.61 1.09
C LYS A 161 -4.74 0.45 1.57
N ASN A 162 -4.28 -0.78 1.32
CA ASN A 162 -4.96 -2.00 1.75
C ASN A 162 -5.04 -2.08 3.28
N VAL A 163 -3.90 -1.91 3.96
CA VAL A 163 -3.84 -1.95 5.43
C VAL A 163 -4.72 -0.86 6.04
N ALA A 164 -4.64 0.38 5.58
CA ALA A 164 -5.45 1.47 6.11
C ALA A 164 -6.96 1.18 5.93
N SER A 165 -7.36 0.70 4.73
CA SER A 165 -8.75 0.29 4.47
C SER A 165 -9.19 -0.94 5.28
N SER A 166 -8.24 -1.73 5.81
CA SER A 166 -8.49 -2.89 6.67
C SER A 166 -8.51 -2.54 8.16
N GLU A 167 -7.87 -1.44 8.55
CA GLU A 167 -7.68 -1.06 9.95
C GLU A 167 -8.71 -0.05 10.44
N ILE A 168 -9.10 0.93 9.61
CA ILE A 168 -9.90 2.09 10.01
C ILE A 168 -11.07 2.34 9.06
N TYR A 169 -12.05 3.13 9.50
CA TYR A 169 -13.16 3.52 8.66
C TYR A 169 -12.79 4.74 7.78
N PRO A 170 -13.12 4.72 6.48
CA PRO A 170 -12.78 5.81 5.55
C PRO A 170 -13.53 7.12 5.86
N THR A 171 -14.62 7.03 6.57
CA THR A 171 -15.51 8.13 6.99
C THR A 171 -14.96 9.00 8.12
N TRP A 172 -13.87 8.56 8.78
CA TRP A 172 -13.28 9.29 9.91
C TRP A 172 -12.71 10.66 9.49
N PRO A 173 -12.61 11.63 10.43
CA PRO A 173 -12.05 12.95 10.14
C PRO A 173 -10.64 12.85 9.52
N ASP A 174 -10.30 13.75 8.57
CA ASP A 174 -9.02 13.73 7.83
C ASP A 174 -7.80 13.70 8.77
N ALA A 175 -7.80 14.46 9.86
CA ALA A 175 -6.70 14.45 10.83
C ALA A 175 -6.55 13.10 11.55
N SER A 176 -7.65 12.40 11.81
CA SER A 176 -7.66 11.03 12.36
C SER A 176 -7.12 10.03 11.33
N LEU A 177 -7.61 10.07 10.09
CA LEU A 177 -7.12 9.22 9.00
C LEU A 177 -5.61 9.39 8.81
N ARG A 178 -5.10 10.63 8.72
CA ARG A 178 -3.67 10.92 8.57
C ARG A 178 -2.85 10.41 9.75
N ALA A 179 -3.30 10.60 10.98
CA ALA A 179 -2.59 10.12 12.17
C ALA A 179 -2.45 8.59 12.16
N ASN A 180 -3.52 7.87 11.84
CA ASN A 180 -3.51 6.42 11.70
C ASN A 180 -2.62 5.96 10.53
N ILE A 181 -2.70 6.61 9.36
CA ILE A 181 -1.90 6.26 8.19
C ILE A 181 -0.41 6.51 8.46
N TYR A 182 -0.03 7.60 9.14
CA TYR A 182 1.36 7.80 9.62
C TYR A 182 1.82 6.66 10.53
N ALA A 183 0.97 6.21 11.45
CA ALA A 183 1.30 5.08 12.32
C ALA A 183 1.49 3.79 11.51
N ILE A 184 0.62 3.50 10.55
CA ILE A 184 0.67 2.34 9.66
C ILE A 184 1.95 2.34 8.81
N ILE A 185 2.24 3.46 8.13
CA ILE A 185 3.48 3.64 7.33
C ILE A 185 4.71 3.41 8.20
N THR A 186 4.75 4.08 9.35
CA THR A 186 5.91 4.04 10.24
C THR A 186 6.15 2.65 10.81
N PHE A 187 5.08 1.93 11.18
CA PHE A 187 5.18 0.55 11.65
C PHE A 187 5.78 -0.36 10.57
N ALA A 188 5.28 -0.29 9.34
CA ALA A 188 5.82 -1.08 8.22
C ALA A 188 7.29 -0.75 7.95
N LEU A 189 7.63 0.54 7.90
CA LEU A 189 9.03 0.98 7.71
C LEU A 189 9.94 0.58 8.88
N ASN A 190 9.43 0.52 10.12
CA ASN A 190 10.20 0.01 11.26
C ASN A 190 10.52 -1.48 11.10
N ARG A 191 9.56 -2.31 10.65
CA ARG A 191 9.79 -3.74 10.38
C ARG A 191 10.86 -3.95 9.30
N VAL A 192 10.83 -3.17 8.24
CA VAL A 192 11.81 -3.21 7.15
C VAL A 192 13.17 -2.69 7.62
N PHE A 193 13.21 -1.53 8.28
CA PHE A 193 14.44 -0.89 8.74
C PHE A 193 15.22 -1.76 9.74
N THR A 194 14.51 -2.45 10.63
CA THR A 194 15.10 -3.38 11.60
C THR A 194 15.35 -4.77 11.03
N GLU A 195 15.02 -5.02 9.76
CA GLU A 195 15.05 -6.35 9.15
C GLU A 195 14.37 -7.41 10.04
N TRP A 196 13.25 -7.04 10.70
CA TRP A 196 12.63 -7.81 11.77
C TRP A 196 12.46 -9.30 11.45
N TYR A 197 11.90 -9.61 10.28
CA TYR A 197 11.72 -10.99 9.81
C TYR A 197 12.95 -11.53 9.08
N ARG A 198 13.58 -10.70 8.23
CA ARG A 198 14.75 -11.09 7.44
C ARG A 198 15.92 -11.53 8.32
N SER A 199 16.20 -10.81 9.43
CA SER A 199 17.26 -11.17 10.39
C SER A 199 17.00 -12.49 11.13
N ARG A 200 15.74 -12.94 11.17
CA ARG A 200 15.31 -14.21 11.76
C ARG A 200 15.23 -15.36 10.73
N GLY A 201 15.69 -15.14 9.50
CA GLY A 201 15.74 -16.15 8.45
C GLY A 201 14.47 -16.29 7.62
N TYR A 202 13.47 -15.41 7.81
CA TYR A 202 12.28 -15.41 6.97
C TYR A 202 12.53 -14.73 5.62
N SER A 203 11.75 -15.11 4.60
CA SER A 203 11.84 -14.59 3.24
C SER A 203 10.85 -13.45 2.93
N PHE A 204 10.25 -12.83 3.94
CA PHE A 204 9.28 -11.74 3.85
C PHE A 204 9.64 -10.58 4.77
N ASP A 205 8.98 -9.44 4.55
CA ASP A 205 9.25 -8.19 5.29
C ASP A 205 8.25 -7.95 6.41
N ILE A 206 7.00 -8.42 6.22
CA ILE A 206 5.89 -8.22 7.14
C ILE A 206 4.85 -9.32 6.97
N THR A 207 3.98 -9.53 7.95
CA THR A 207 2.87 -10.49 7.87
C THR A 207 1.52 -9.78 7.68
N SER A 208 0.51 -10.54 7.23
CA SER A 208 -0.89 -10.08 7.18
C SER A 208 -1.61 -10.28 8.52
N SER A 209 -0.95 -10.87 9.51
CA SER A 209 -1.56 -11.21 10.78
C SER A 209 -1.63 -10.02 11.72
N THR A 210 -2.85 -9.60 12.06
CA THR A 210 -3.12 -8.53 13.02
C THR A 210 -2.60 -8.82 14.43
N ALA A 211 -2.35 -10.09 14.77
CA ALA A 211 -1.72 -10.44 16.04
C ALA A 211 -0.25 -10.00 16.12
N TYR A 212 0.47 -10.03 14.99
CA TYR A 212 1.91 -9.72 14.94
C TYR A 212 2.20 -8.36 14.33
N ASP A 213 1.50 -8.00 13.25
CA ASP A 213 1.75 -6.80 12.47
C ASP A 213 0.44 -6.03 12.23
N GLN A 214 -0.01 -5.93 10.97
CA GLN A 214 -1.12 -5.08 10.54
C GLN A 214 -2.12 -5.89 9.70
N ALA A 215 -3.38 -5.46 9.66
CA ALA A 215 -4.41 -6.10 8.88
C ALA A 215 -4.18 -5.87 7.38
N TYR A 216 -3.53 -6.81 6.72
CA TYR A 216 -3.47 -6.86 5.25
C TYR A 216 -4.41 -7.95 4.75
N VAL A 217 -5.36 -7.61 3.89
CA VAL A 217 -6.34 -8.55 3.31
C VAL A 217 -6.18 -8.52 1.79
N HIS A 218 -5.66 -9.61 1.23
CA HIS A 218 -5.44 -9.69 -0.22
C HIS A 218 -6.76 -9.55 -1.00
N GLY A 219 -6.80 -8.63 -1.97
CA GLY A 219 -8.00 -8.34 -2.76
C GLY A 219 -9.05 -7.44 -2.08
N ARG A 220 -8.72 -6.83 -0.92
CA ARG A 220 -9.63 -5.93 -0.20
C ARG A 220 -10.00 -4.69 -0.99
N THR A 221 -11.23 -4.22 -0.81
CA THR A 221 -11.73 -2.90 -1.19
C THR A 221 -10.85 -1.78 -0.63
N ILE A 222 -10.51 -0.81 -1.46
CA ILE A 222 -9.75 0.40 -1.11
C ILE A 222 -10.70 1.60 -1.25
N PHE A 223 -10.54 2.61 -0.38
CA PHE A 223 -11.35 3.82 -0.42
C PHE A 223 -10.57 5.00 -1.00
N GLU A 224 -11.23 5.83 -1.81
CA GLU A 224 -10.59 6.95 -2.50
C GLU A 224 -10.03 7.99 -1.52
N SER A 225 -10.74 8.29 -0.42
CA SER A 225 -10.28 9.16 0.67
C SER A 225 -8.97 8.70 1.30
N ILE A 226 -8.87 7.40 1.61
CA ILE A 226 -7.65 6.76 2.14
C ILE A 226 -6.55 6.76 1.06
N SER A 227 -6.88 6.38 -0.18
CA SER A 227 -5.94 6.32 -1.29
C SER A 227 -5.25 7.67 -1.51
N ARG A 228 -6.03 8.76 -1.54
CA ARG A 228 -5.52 10.12 -1.68
C ARG A 228 -4.53 10.49 -0.57
N ILE A 229 -4.87 10.22 0.68
CA ILE A 229 -3.97 10.51 1.81
C ILE A 229 -2.67 9.70 1.71
N VAL A 230 -2.77 8.41 1.38
CA VAL A 230 -1.58 7.56 1.22
C VAL A 230 -0.67 8.10 0.12
N ASP A 231 -1.23 8.47 -1.04
CA ASP A 231 -0.45 9.02 -2.16
C ASP A 231 0.25 10.34 -1.81
N GLU A 232 -0.32 11.13 -0.89
CA GLU A 232 0.29 12.37 -0.39
C GLU A 232 1.43 12.14 0.62
N ILE A 233 1.38 11.06 1.45
CA ILE A 233 2.28 10.93 2.61
C ILE A 233 3.04 9.58 2.69
N PHE A 234 2.99 8.72 1.67
CA PHE A 234 3.55 7.35 1.71
C PHE A 234 5.05 7.28 2.05
N ASN A 235 5.80 8.35 1.80
CA ASN A 235 7.23 8.45 2.07
C ASN A 235 7.55 9.22 3.37
N GLN A 236 6.53 9.61 4.13
CA GLN A 236 6.65 10.30 5.41
C GLN A 236 6.44 9.33 6.57
N TYR A 237 7.27 9.44 7.60
CA TYR A 237 7.24 8.54 8.74
C TYR A 237 7.56 9.26 10.05
N VAL A 238 7.13 8.68 11.16
CA VAL A 238 7.38 9.20 12.50
C VAL A 238 8.74 8.71 13.01
N ARG A 239 9.56 9.62 13.53
CA ARG A 239 10.81 9.29 14.22
C ARG A 239 10.97 10.14 15.50
N ARG A 240 11.88 9.78 16.37
CA ARG A 240 12.33 10.67 17.44
C ARG A 240 13.29 11.72 16.87
N GLN A 241 13.21 12.94 17.36
CA GLN A 241 14.17 14.00 16.99
C GLN A 241 15.60 13.53 17.22
N GLY A 242 16.47 13.78 16.24
CA GLY A 242 17.87 13.37 16.27
C GLY A 242 18.13 11.88 16.03
N GLN A 243 17.10 11.07 15.72
CA GLN A 243 17.25 9.66 15.37
C GLN A 243 16.81 9.42 13.93
N ASN A 244 17.46 8.47 13.23
CA ASN A 244 17.10 8.13 11.86
C ASN A 244 16.06 6.99 11.78
N ALA A 245 15.97 6.17 12.82
CA ALA A 245 15.09 5.01 12.84
C ALA A 245 13.60 5.40 12.87
N PRO A 246 12.73 4.74 12.08
CA PRO A 246 11.29 4.86 12.23
C PRO A 246 10.89 4.45 13.65
N TYR A 247 10.04 5.25 14.29
CA TYR A 247 9.54 4.93 15.62
C TYR A 247 8.68 3.67 15.58
N PHE A 248 8.72 2.83 16.60
CA PHE A 248 7.83 1.69 16.66
C PHE A 248 6.41 2.15 17.06
N THR A 249 5.56 2.36 16.07
CA THR A 249 4.20 2.90 16.21
C THR A 249 3.16 1.80 16.39
N SER A 250 3.16 1.12 17.54
CA SER A 250 2.09 0.18 17.88
C SER A 250 0.74 0.89 18.04
N PHE A 251 -0.35 0.20 17.69
CA PHE A 251 -1.71 0.73 17.78
C PHE A 251 -2.74 -0.38 18.03
N CYS A 252 -3.92 -0.02 18.48
CA CYS A 252 -5.06 -0.90 18.68
C CYS A 252 -6.37 -0.11 18.48
N ASN A 253 -7.53 -0.79 18.49
CA ASN A 253 -8.80 -0.11 18.31
C ASN A 253 -9.10 0.92 19.42
N GLY A 254 -8.72 0.62 20.67
CA GLY A 254 -8.82 1.54 21.80
C GLY A 254 -10.19 1.58 22.48
N THR A 255 -11.12 0.71 22.05
CA THR A 255 -12.43 0.52 22.70
C THR A 255 -12.45 -0.78 23.47
N THR A 256 -12.38 -1.89 22.78
CA THR A 256 -12.42 -3.25 23.35
C THR A 256 -11.03 -3.80 23.63
N ALA A 257 -9.98 -3.34 22.89
CA ALA A 257 -8.59 -3.65 23.13
C ALA A 257 -7.81 -2.41 23.52
N THR A 258 -7.10 -2.46 24.67
CA THR A 258 -6.19 -1.41 25.10
C THR A 258 -4.74 -1.79 24.84
N CYS A 259 -3.93 -0.84 24.44
CA CYS A 259 -2.50 -1.00 24.21
C CYS A 259 -1.72 0.23 24.71
N SER A 260 -0.39 0.11 24.77
CA SER A 260 0.50 1.23 25.10
C SER A 260 0.78 2.15 23.90
N GLY A 261 0.12 1.93 22.77
CA GLY A 261 0.26 2.67 21.53
C GLY A 261 -0.93 3.58 21.22
N LEU A 262 -1.11 3.89 19.93
CA LEU A 262 -2.19 4.74 19.46
C LEU A 262 -3.53 4.01 19.56
N SER A 263 -4.52 4.67 20.17
CA SER A 263 -5.92 4.26 20.11
C SER A 263 -6.54 4.78 18.81
N GLN A 264 -6.93 3.87 17.91
CA GLN A 264 -7.53 4.23 16.61
C GLN A 264 -8.80 5.08 16.81
N TRP A 265 -9.76 4.62 17.62
CA TRP A 265 -10.96 5.39 17.96
C TRP A 265 -10.64 6.67 18.74
N GLY A 266 -9.65 6.65 19.61
CA GLY A 266 -9.22 7.85 20.32
C GLY A 266 -8.72 8.96 19.40
N THR A 267 -8.20 8.63 18.19
CA THR A 267 -7.80 9.64 17.22
C THR A 267 -8.98 10.41 16.66
N VAL A 268 -10.18 9.79 16.56
CA VAL A 268 -11.41 10.43 16.09
C VAL A 268 -11.78 11.57 17.04
N SER A 269 -11.91 11.28 18.34
CA SER A 269 -12.24 12.29 19.37
C SER A 269 -11.20 13.41 19.44
N LEU A 270 -9.91 13.12 19.19
CA LEU A 270 -8.87 14.14 19.15
C LEU A 270 -8.99 15.03 17.90
N ALA A 271 -9.30 14.43 16.75
CA ALA A 271 -9.50 15.14 15.49
C ALA A 271 -10.73 16.07 15.55
N GLU A 272 -11.84 15.61 16.14
CA GLU A 272 -13.06 16.41 16.36
C GLU A 272 -12.80 17.62 17.27
N ARG A 273 -11.83 17.54 18.18
CA ARG A 273 -11.36 18.67 18.99
C ARG A 273 -10.40 19.59 18.24
N GLY A 274 -10.16 19.37 16.95
CA GLY A 274 -9.32 20.20 16.09
C GLY A 274 -7.82 19.96 16.19
N LEU A 275 -7.37 18.83 16.78
CA LEU A 275 -5.94 18.52 16.83
C LEU A 275 -5.42 18.13 15.43
N THR A 276 -4.23 18.62 15.11
CA THR A 276 -3.50 18.20 13.89
C THR A 276 -2.99 16.75 14.00
N PRO A 277 -2.68 16.06 12.87
CA PRO A 277 -2.17 14.69 12.91
C PRO A 277 -0.96 14.50 13.83
N LEU A 278 0.02 15.44 13.81
CA LEU A 278 1.19 15.37 14.67
C LEU A 278 0.84 15.54 16.17
N GLN A 279 -0.12 16.41 16.49
CA GLN A 279 -0.60 16.58 17.86
C GLN A 279 -1.32 15.30 18.35
N ILE A 280 -2.13 14.69 17.48
CA ILE A 280 -2.77 13.38 17.76
C ILE A 280 -1.71 12.32 18.02
N LEU A 281 -0.69 12.20 17.18
CA LEU A 281 0.41 11.24 17.38
C LEU A 281 1.15 11.49 18.70
N ARG A 282 1.41 12.74 19.08
CA ARG A 282 2.07 13.12 20.33
C ARG A 282 1.24 12.85 21.58
N ASN A 283 -0.08 12.67 21.45
CA ASN A 283 -0.93 12.22 22.56
C ASN A 283 -0.67 10.76 22.96
N TYR A 284 -0.18 9.94 22.01
CA TYR A 284 0.05 8.50 22.22
C TYR A 284 1.53 8.10 22.24
N TYR A 285 2.37 8.85 21.56
CA TYR A 285 3.81 8.62 21.45
C TYR A 285 4.60 9.75 22.14
N PRO A 286 5.91 9.61 22.35
CA PRO A 286 6.70 10.64 23.03
C PRO A 286 6.58 12.02 22.39
N ASN A 287 6.58 13.07 23.19
CA ASN A 287 6.45 14.47 22.72
C ASN A 287 7.57 14.92 21.76
N ASN A 288 8.73 14.26 21.80
CA ASN A 288 9.88 14.55 20.93
C ASN A 288 9.84 13.78 19.59
N ILE A 289 8.68 13.30 19.16
CA ILE A 289 8.54 12.76 17.81
C ILE A 289 8.36 13.90 16.78
N GLU A 290 8.78 13.60 15.57
CA GLU A 290 8.61 14.44 14.38
C GLU A 290 8.25 13.59 13.16
N ILE A 291 7.68 14.22 12.14
CA ILE A 291 7.47 13.58 10.83
C ILE A 291 8.71 13.86 10.00
N ALA A 292 9.33 12.81 9.50
CA ALA A 292 10.47 12.83 8.59
C ALA A 292 10.07 12.24 7.23
N GLU A 293 10.88 12.48 6.23
CA GLU A 293 10.66 12.01 4.86
C GLU A 293 11.87 11.21 4.37
N THR A 294 11.62 10.21 3.51
CA THR A 294 12.66 9.51 2.77
C THR A 294 12.30 9.40 1.29
N ASN A 295 13.29 9.65 0.44
CA ASN A 295 13.17 9.48 -1.01
C ASN A 295 13.91 8.22 -1.51
N ALA A 296 14.45 7.42 -0.59
CA ALA A 296 15.11 6.17 -0.93
C ALA A 296 14.07 5.05 -1.11
N VAL A 297 14.05 4.42 -2.27
CA VAL A 297 13.16 3.31 -2.63
C VAL A 297 14.00 2.08 -2.99
N THR A 298 13.61 0.90 -2.51
CA THR A 298 14.32 -0.35 -2.82
C THR A 298 14.30 -0.63 -4.32
N GLY A 299 15.44 -0.99 -4.89
CA GLY A 299 15.55 -1.29 -6.33
C GLY A 299 15.51 -0.07 -7.24
N VAL A 300 15.17 1.10 -6.72
CA VAL A 300 15.41 2.39 -7.38
C VAL A 300 16.72 2.92 -6.84
N LEU A 301 17.76 2.82 -7.64
CA LEU A 301 19.02 3.48 -7.33
C LEU A 301 18.75 4.97 -7.27
N SER A 302 19.35 5.64 -6.28
CA SER A 302 19.21 7.09 -6.12
C SER A 302 19.36 7.77 -7.49
N SER A 303 18.35 8.54 -7.89
CA SER A 303 18.36 9.26 -9.18
C SER A 303 19.49 10.29 -9.27
N TYR A 304 20.09 10.64 -8.12
CA TYR A 304 21.25 11.50 -8.04
C TYR A 304 22.35 10.82 -7.20
N PRO A 305 23.49 10.48 -7.81
CA PRO A 305 24.58 9.75 -7.14
C PRO A 305 25.38 10.61 -6.14
N GLY A 306 24.93 11.82 -5.82
CA GLY A 306 25.63 12.77 -4.93
C GLY A 306 26.77 13.52 -5.59
N THR A 307 27.24 13.08 -6.76
CA THR A 307 28.27 13.73 -7.57
C THR A 307 27.88 13.72 -9.05
N PRO A 308 28.20 14.77 -9.82
CA PRO A 308 27.93 14.77 -11.25
C PRO A 308 28.70 13.65 -11.96
N LEU A 309 27.97 12.84 -12.73
CA LEU A 309 28.57 11.84 -13.60
C LEU A 309 29.08 12.50 -14.89
N ARG A 310 30.29 12.14 -15.32
CA ARG A 310 30.93 12.69 -16.52
C ARG A 310 31.79 11.63 -17.19
N THR A 311 32.30 11.91 -18.39
CA THR A 311 33.23 11.02 -19.11
C THR A 311 34.38 10.62 -18.19
N GLY A 312 34.62 9.31 -18.09
CA GLY A 312 35.58 8.70 -17.16
C GLY A 312 35.01 8.26 -15.81
N SER A 313 33.77 8.67 -15.42
CA SER A 313 33.12 8.13 -14.24
C SER A 313 32.90 6.62 -14.38
N ARG A 314 33.05 5.89 -13.28
CA ARG A 314 32.88 4.43 -13.24
C ARG A 314 31.99 4.02 -12.05
N GLY A 315 31.32 2.90 -12.19
CA GLY A 315 30.56 2.26 -11.10
C GLY A 315 29.09 2.08 -11.41
N LEU A 316 28.37 1.68 -10.37
CA LEU A 316 26.96 1.28 -10.46
C LEU A 316 26.06 2.43 -10.94
N ASP A 317 26.30 3.66 -10.48
CA ASP A 317 25.49 4.83 -10.89
C ASP A 317 25.56 5.09 -12.40
N VAL A 318 26.73 4.86 -13.01
CA VAL A 318 26.90 4.93 -14.48
C VAL A 318 26.10 3.83 -15.15
N GLN A 319 26.19 2.59 -14.67
CA GLN A 319 25.42 1.45 -15.22
C GLN A 319 23.92 1.71 -15.18
N VAL A 320 23.46 2.35 -14.12
CA VAL A 320 22.05 2.72 -13.94
C VAL A 320 21.57 3.68 -15.01
N ILE A 321 22.25 4.83 -15.18
CA ILE A 321 21.83 5.80 -16.21
C ILE A 321 21.91 5.20 -17.62
N GLN A 322 22.91 4.35 -17.90
CA GLN A 322 23.00 3.62 -19.17
C GLN A 322 21.77 2.74 -19.40
N THR A 323 21.38 1.97 -18.40
CA THR A 323 20.21 1.10 -18.46
C THR A 323 18.92 1.91 -18.71
N TRP A 324 18.72 3.00 -17.96
CA TRP A 324 17.55 3.87 -18.12
C TRP A 324 17.49 4.55 -19.49
N LEU A 325 18.60 5.12 -19.96
CA LEU A 325 18.66 5.78 -21.26
C LEU A 325 18.42 4.79 -22.42
N ASN A 326 18.97 3.58 -22.34
CA ASN A 326 18.72 2.53 -23.31
C ASN A 326 17.26 2.02 -23.28
N ARG A 327 16.57 2.13 -22.15
CA ARG A 327 15.13 1.86 -22.05
C ARG A 327 14.29 3.01 -22.62
N ILE A 328 14.63 4.27 -22.28
CA ILE A 328 13.92 5.48 -22.72
C ILE A 328 14.03 5.64 -24.25
N ARG A 329 15.20 5.33 -24.85
CA ARG A 329 15.39 5.43 -26.30
C ARG A 329 14.39 4.62 -27.13
N ARG A 330 13.80 3.57 -26.58
CA ARG A 330 12.77 2.79 -27.27
C ARG A 330 11.56 3.64 -27.68
N ASN A 331 11.19 4.60 -26.83
CA ASN A 331 10.10 5.54 -27.07
C ASN A 331 10.60 6.88 -27.67
N TYR A 332 11.90 7.16 -27.55
CA TYR A 332 12.55 8.38 -28.03
C TYR A 332 13.76 8.04 -28.89
N PRO A 333 13.57 7.62 -30.15
CA PRO A 333 14.66 7.13 -31.03
C PRO A 333 15.76 8.16 -31.33
N ALA A 334 15.50 9.44 -31.05
CA ALA A 334 16.51 10.50 -31.16
C ALA A 334 17.68 10.33 -30.16
N ILE A 335 17.47 9.61 -29.04
CA ILE A 335 18.50 9.29 -28.06
C ILE A 335 19.31 8.11 -28.62
N PRO A 336 20.64 8.28 -28.85
CA PRO A 336 21.47 7.21 -29.42
C PRO A 336 21.63 6.04 -28.45
N GLU A 337 21.94 4.88 -29.00
CA GLU A 337 22.23 3.68 -28.22
C GLU A 337 23.58 3.84 -27.48
N ILE A 338 23.57 3.40 -26.23
CA ILE A 338 24.81 3.36 -25.43
C ILE A 338 25.48 2.00 -25.68
N THR A 339 26.70 2.07 -26.18
CA THR A 339 27.57 0.93 -26.51
C THR A 339 28.79 0.85 -25.61
N ASP A 340 28.98 1.80 -24.68
CA ASP A 340 30.07 1.76 -23.72
C ASP A 340 29.90 0.55 -22.78
N GLU A 341 30.99 0.09 -22.19
CA GLU A 341 30.99 -0.95 -21.17
C GLU A 341 30.06 -0.56 -20.01
N ALA A 342 29.30 -1.54 -19.50
CA ALA A 342 28.39 -1.30 -18.38
C ALA A 342 29.14 -0.75 -17.17
N GLY A 343 28.68 0.39 -16.66
CA GLY A 343 29.31 1.10 -15.55
C GLY A 343 30.50 1.97 -15.94
N VAL A 344 30.81 2.16 -17.23
CA VAL A 344 31.84 3.08 -17.70
C VAL A 344 31.18 4.21 -18.51
N PHE A 345 31.34 5.46 -18.03
CA PHE A 345 30.84 6.64 -18.73
C PHE A 345 31.76 7.03 -19.88
N GLY A 346 31.50 6.47 -21.03
CA GLY A 346 32.25 6.74 -22.24
C GLY A 346 31.56 7.77 -23.16
N ASP A 347 31.98 7.81 -24.43
CA ASP A 347 31.48 8.77 -25.40
C ASP A 347 30.07 8.49 -25.84
N SER A 348 29.66 7.23 -25.96
CA SER A 348 28.25 6.88 -26.30
C SER A 348 27.29 7.21 -25.14
N THR A 349 27.71 7.00 -23.91
CA THR A 349 26.96 7.43 -22.70
C THR A 349 26.79 8.95 -22.68
N ARG A 350 27.88 9.70 -22.94
CA ARG A 350 27.83 11.16 -23.02
C ARG A 350 26.87 11.63 -24.09
N ALA A 351 26.94 11.06 -25.29
CA ALA A 351 26.06 11.42 -26.40
C ALA A 351 24.58 11.18 -26.06
N ALA A 352 24.27 10.04 -25.43
CA ALA A 352 22.91 9.71 -25.00
C ALA A 352 22.41 10.66 -23.91
N VAL A 353 23.22 10.98 -22.90
CA VAL A 353 22.88 11.95 -21.84
C VAL A 353 22.60 13.34 -22.44
N THR A 354 23.52 13.85 -23.28
CA THR A 354 23.38 15.16 -23.92
C THR A 354 22.10 15.21 -24.77
N LYS A 355 21.81 14.15 -25.51
CA LYS A 355 20.60 14.11 -26.33
C LYS A 355 19.32 14.01 -25.49
N PHE A 356 19.34 13.22 -24.39
CA PHE A 356 18.25 13.17 -23.45
C PHE A 356 17.97 14.56 -22.84
N GLN A 357 18.99 15.25 -22.35
CA GLN A 357 18.84 16.61 -21.81
C GLN A 357 18.25 17.56 -22.85
N SER A 358 18.71 17.50 -24.11
CA SER A 358 18.16 18.32 -25.19
C SER A 358 16.68 18.00 -25.52
N VAL A 359 16.29 16.73 -25.54
CA VAL A 359 14.91 16.32 -25.86
C VAL A 359 13.91 16.79 -24.77
N PHE A 360 14.37 16.81 -23.51
CA PHE A 360 13.53 17.17 -22.35
C PHE A 360 13.78 18.59 -21.84
N ASN A 361 14.51 19.44 -22.57
CA ASN A 361 14.86 20.83 -22.19
C ASN A 361 15.50 20.93 -20.78
N LEU A 362 16.36 19.97 -20.45
CA LEU A 362 17.13 19.96 -19.21
C LEU A 362 18.47 20.67 -19.43
N THR A 363 18.80 21.66 -18.60
CA THR A 363 20.04 22.43 -18.65
C THR A 363 21.02 21.98 -17.58
#